data_a02fbae29509556d5b5833f7a526268a
#
_entry.id   a02fbae29509556d5b5833f7a526268a
#
_cell.length_a   1.000
_cell.length_b   1.000
_cell.length_c   1.000
_cell.angle_alpha   90.00
_cell.angle_beta   90.00
_cell.angle_gamma   90.00
#
_symmetry.space_group_name_H-M   'P 1'
#
loop_
_entity.id
_entity.type
_entity.pdbx_description
1 polymer ?
#
loop_
_entity_poly.entity_id
_entity_poly.type
_entity_poly.pdbx_seq_one_letter_code
_entity_poly.pdbx_strand_id
1 'polypeptide(L)'
;MKKVSFLIDGFNFYYSVVRVQQDFNIKAKWFNYRALCEFYKNDFQSKKQNYQLEINEIYYFTSLITKKYNMSKEDYDRKISKQLKYDQLLEDMGIIIEKGNFKEMSLRCPNCNFKYNKPVEKQTDIKIAVKLLEILYLGISDVIFIISGDTDLTPAIKSAKKIFKDKLIVVVIPYGNRSEELKKEADFCYSLPAKVYSNYLLPNPYVLKNGYKIYKPENW
;
A
#
# COMPACT_ATOMS: atom_id res chain seq x y z
N MET A 1 14.13 -10.00 20.38
CA MET A 1 13.93 -9.34 19.09
C MET A 1 12.44 -9.21 18.88
N LYS A 2 11.93 -8.00 18.54
CA LYS A 2 10.49 -7.78 18.30
C LYS A 2 10.18 -7.93 16.81
N LYS A 3 9.04 -8.54 16.51
CA LYS A 3 8.57 -8.71 15.13
C LYS A 3 7.80 -7.51 14.65
N VAL A 4 8.01 -7.13 13.39
CA VAL A 4 7.29 -6.04 12.74
C VAL A 4 6.60 -6.52 11.46
N SER A 5 5.33 -6.13 11.27
CA SER A 5 4.59 -6.32 10.02
C SER A 5 4.24 -4.98 9.39
N PHE A 6 4.18 -4.97 8.06
CA PHE A 6 3.78 -3.81 7.27
C PHE A 6 2.46 -4.08 6.53
N LEU A 7 1.53 -3.16 6.64
CA LEU A 7 0.27 -3.15 5.90
C LEU A 7 0.30 -1.97 4.92
N ILE A 8 0.42 -2.25 3.64
CA ILE A 8 0.57 -1.24 2.59
C ILE A 8 -0.74 -1.10 1.83
N ASP A 9 -1.38 0.04 1.94
CA ASP A 9 -2.52 0.42 1.12
C ASP A 9 -2.03 0.78 -0.29
N GLY A 10 -2.18 -0.17 -1.21
CA GLY A 10 -1.68 -0.03 -2.57
C GLY A 10 -2.37 1.07 -3.37
N PHE A 11 -3.67 1.33 -3.14
CA PHE A 11 -4.39 2.42 -3.82
C PHE A 11 -3.96 3.78 -3.31
N ASN A 12 -3.93 3.97 -2.00
CA ASN A 12 -3.52 5.23 -1.40
C ASN A 12 -2.08 5.57 -1.80
N PHE A 13 -1.19 4.56 -1.80
CA PHE A 13 0.18 4.74 -2.25
C PHE A 13 0.28 5.02 -3.75
N TYR A 14 -0.48 4.33 -4.60
CA TYR A 14 -0.49 4.58 -6.04
C TYR A 14 -0.91 6.01 -6.39
N TYR A 15 -1.96 6.52 -5.76
CA TYR A 15 -2.37 7.92 -5.97
C TYR A 15 -1.30 8.91 -5.50
N SER A 16 -0.57 8.58 -4.45
CA SER A 16 0.57 9.37 -4.02
C SER A 16 1.71 9.36 -5.06
N VAL A 17 2.04 8.21 -5.66
CA VAL A 17 2.99 8.11 -6.79
C VAL A 17 2.56 8.96 -7.97
N VAL A 18 1.27 8.97 -8.31
CA VAL A 18 0.72 9.80 -9.39
C VAL A 18 0.90 11.29 -9.08
N ARG A 19 0.61 11.72 -7.85
CA ARG A 19 0.82 13.12 -7.43
C ARG A 19 2.29 13.51 -7.46
N VAL A 20 3.18 12.65 -6.97
CA VAL A 20 4.64 12.89 -7.04
C VAL A 20 5.12 13.05 -8.49
N GLN A 21 4.57 12.28 -9.42
CA GLN A 21 4.87 12.43 -10.84
C GLN A 21 4.34 13.75 -11.40
N GLN A 22 3.14 14.18 -11.01
CA GLN A 22 2.53 15.43 -11.44
C GLN A 22 3.28 16.66 -10.91
N ASP A 23 3.61 16.65 -9.62
CA ASP A 23 4.17 17.82 -8.92
C ASP A 23 5.67 17.97 -9.13
N PHE A 24 6.41 16.85 -9.30
CA PHE A 24 7.88 16.83 -9.34
C PHE A 24 8.47 16.11 -10.55
N ASN A 25 7.65 15.59 -11.46
CA ASN A 25 8.08 14.77 -12.62
C ASN A 25 8.90 13.51 -12.23
N ILE A 26 8.70 12.99 -11.01
CA ILE A 26 9.37 11.78 -10.53
C ILE A 26 8.53 10.55 -10.92
N LYS A 27 9.09 9.70 -11.80
CA LYS A 27 8.46 8.44 -12.23
C LYS A 27 8.77 7.32 -11.24
N ALA A 28 7.84 7.04 -10.34
CA ALA A 28 8.04 6.10 -9.24
C ALA A 28 7.06 4.91 -9.23
N LYS A 29 6.44 4.55 -10.36
CA LYS A 29 5.55 3.38 -10.43
C LYS A 29 6.28 2.04 -10.27
N TRP A 30 7.57 2.00 -10.62
CA TRP A 30 8.46 0.84 -10.47
C TRP A 30 9.10 0.83 -9.07
N PHE A 31 8.25 0.84 -8.03
CA PHE A 31 8.63 1.13 -6.66
C PHE A 31 9.05 -0.13 -5.88
N ASN A 32 10.06 -0.01 -5.04
CA ASN A 32 10.56 -1.07 -4.16
C ASN A 32 9.98 -0.90 -2.76
N TYR A 33 8.82 -1.49 -2.52
CA TYR A 33 8.17 -1.44 -1.19
C TYR A 33 8.99 -2.12 -0.11
N ARG A 34 9.71 -3.21 -0.42
CA ARG A 34 10.52 -3.90 0.57
C ARG A 34 11.64 -3.02 1.10
N ALA A 35 12.35 -2.31 0.20
CA ALA A 35 13.38 -1.37 0.59
C ALA A 35 12.83 -0.21 1.46
N LEU A 36 11.63 0.28 1.14
CA LEU A 36 10.95 1.28 1.97
C LEU A 36 10.62 0.74 3.38
N CYS A 37 10.13 -0.49 3.48
CA CYS A 37 9.84 -1.13 4.75
C CYS A 37 11.12 -1.31 5.60
N GLU A 38 12.21 -1.75 4.99
CA GLU A 38 13.52 -1.86 5.66
C GLU A 38 14.02 -0.49 6.17
N PHE A 39 13.86 0.57 5.37
CA PHE A 39 14.20 1.91 5.80
C PHE A 39 13.42 2.32 7.05
N TYR A 40 12.10 2.22 7.04
CA TYR A 40 11.29 2.62 8.20
C TYR A 40 11.52 1.75 9.43
N LYS A 41 11.73 0.44 9.24
CA LYS A 41 12.13 -0.45 10.34
C LYS A 41 13.44 0.04 10.99
N ASN A 42 14.46 0.32 10.17
CA ASN A 42 15.78 0.76 10.68
C ASN A 42 15.72 2.13 11.32
N ASP A 43 15.00 3.10 10.71
CA ASP A 43 14.82 4.45 11.27
C ASP A 43 14.06 4.40 12.60
N PHE A 44 12.99 3.60 12.69
CA PHE A 44 12.25 3.42 13.93
C PHE A 44 13.13 2.77 15.03
N GLN A 45 13.89 1.74 14.67
CA GLN A 45 14.82 1.07 15.59
C GLN A 45 15.88 2.03 16.10
N SER A 46 16.44 2.90 15.27
CA SER A 46 17.43 3.90 15.68
C SER A 46 16.88 4.93 16.68
N LYS A 47 15.61 5.31 16.53
CA LYS A 47 14.89 6.23 17.44
C LYS A 47 14.47 5.56 18.75
N LYS A 48 14.33 4.23 18.73
CA LYS A 48 13.92 3.41 19.87
C LYS A 48 15.05 2.44 20.24
N GLN A 49 16.10 2.94 20.87
CA GLN A 49 17.35 2.22 21.16
C GLN A 49 17.18 0.84 21.84
N ASN A 50 16.03 0.60 22.48
CA ASN A 50 15.73 -0.66 23.15
C ASN A 50 15.02 -1.70 22.25
N TYR A 51 14.83 -1.41 20.95
CA TYR A 51 14.14 -2.29 20.03
C TYR A 51 15.11 -2.86 19.00
N GLN A 52 15.26 -4.18 19.00
CA GLN A 52 15.77 -4.92 17.85
C GLN A 52 14.57 -5.44 17.07
N LEU A 53 14.41 -4.99 15.81
CA LEU A 53 13.27 -5.29 14.98
C LEU A 53 13.63 -6.21 13.82
N GLU A 54 12.76 -7.19 13.56
CA GLU A 54 12.83 -8.06 12.40
C GLU A 54 11.52 -7.97 11.62
N ILE A 55 11.61 -7.80 10.29
CA ILE A 55 10.42 -7.83 9.43
C ILE A 55 9.92 -9.27 9.37
N ASN A 56 8.70 -9.49 9.87
CA ASN A 56 8.04 -10.77 9.82
C ASN A 56 7.23 -10.90 8.51
N GLU A 57 6.35 -9.93 8.24
CA GLU A 57 5.45 -9.98 7.09
C GLU A 57 5.25 -8.58 6.49
N ILE A 58 5.11 -8.53 5.17
CA ILE A 58 4.73 -7.33 4.42
C ILE A 58 3.50 -7.68 3.60
N TYR A 59 2.39 -7.00 3.85
CA TYR A 59 1.13 -7.13 3.10
C TYR A 59 0.94 -5.94 2.17
N TYR A 60 0.57 -6.21 0.93
CA TYR A 60 0.21 -5.22 -0.06
C TYR A 60 -1.23 -5.41 -0.48
N PHE A 61 -2.09 -4.47 -0.09
CA PHE A 61 -3.52 -4.51 -0.37
C PHE A 61 -3.80 -3.78 -1.68
N THR A 62 -4.39 -4.48 -2.63
CA THR A 62 -4.68 -3.95 -3.96
C THR A 62 -5.92 -4.63 -4.54
N SER A 63 -6.34 -4.20 -5.72
CA SER A 63 -7.36 -4.90 -6.51
C SER A 63 -6.91 -4.96 -7.96
N LEU A 64 -7.35 -5.96 -8.68
CA LEU A 64 -7.09 -6.04 -10.11
C LEU A 64 -7.79 -4.90 -10.85
N ILE A 65 -7.12 -4.33 -11.84
CA ILE A 65 -7.72 -3.34 -12.72
C ILE A 65 -8.96 -3.93 -13.38
N THR A 66 -10.08 -3.21 -13.35
CA THR A 66 -11.30 -3.57 -14.04
C THR A 66 -11.42 -2.85 -15.38
N LYS A 67 -12.06 -3.48 -16.35
CA LYS A 67 -12.32 -2.88 -17.65
C LYS A 67 -13.30 -1.71 -17.48
N LYS A 68 -12.86 -0.50 -17.83
CA LYS A 68 -13.75 0.68 -17.87
C LYS A 68 -14.59 0.66 -19.14
N TYR A 69 -15.77 1.29 -19.10
CA TYR A 69 -16.71 1.33 -20.23
C TYR A 69 -16.07 1.78 -21.56
N ASN A 70 -15.19 2.80 -21.51
CA ASN A 70 -14.54 3.36 -22.71
C ASN A 70 -13.15 2.77 -22.98
N MET A 71 -12.80 1.61 -22.38
CA MET A 71 -11.48 1.00 -22.55
C MET A 71 -11.58 -0.12 -23.58
N SER A 72 -10.68 -0.09 -24.60
CA SER A 72 -10.54 -1.18 -25.54
C SER A 72 -10.12 -2.47 -24.80
N LYS A 73 -10.34 -3.62 -25.43
CA LYS A 73 -9.89 -4.89 -24.87
C LYS A 73 -8.36 -4.94 -24.80
N GLU A 74 -7.70 -4.46 -25.83
CA GLU A 74 -6.24 -4.43 -25.94
C GLU A 74 -5.61 -3.56 -24.85
N ASP A 75 -6.21 -2.39 -24.56
CA ASP A 75 -5.76 -1.50 -23.49
C ASP A 75 -5.96 -2.12 -22.11
N TYR A 76 -7.07 -2.84 -21.91
CA TYR A 76 -7.31 -3.56 -20.69
C TYR A 76 -6.30 -4.68 -20.50
N ASP A 77 -6.10 -5.54 -21.50
CA ASP A 77 -5.18 -6.67 -21.46
C ASP A 77 -3.73 -6.19 -21.22
N ARG A 78 -3.34 -5.06 -21.84
CA ARG A 78 -2.03 -4.44 -21.61
C ARG A 78 -1.87 -3.94 -20.17
N LYS A 79 -2.89 -3.29 -19.60
CA LYS A 79 -2.82 -2.77 -18.23
C LYS A 79 -2.78 -3.89 -17.19
N ILE A 80 -3.65 -4.90 -17.36
CA ILE A 80 -3.68 -6.02 -16.42
C ILE A 80 -2.39 -6.84 -16.48
N SER A 81 -1.83 -7.06 -17.68
CA SER A 81 -0.54 -7.73 -17.84
C SER A 81 0.59 -7.00 -17.09
N LYS A 82 0.62 -5.67 -17.15
CA LYS A 82 1.60 -4.87 -16.39
C LYS A 82 1.42 -5.03 -14.89
N GLN A 83 0.18 -5.01 -14.42
CA GLN A 83 -0.12 -5.21 -12.99
C GLN A 83 0.29 -6.60 -12.53
N LEU A 84 -0.09 -7.66 -13.27
CA LEU A 84 0.25 -9.04 -12.90
C LEU A 84 1.76 -9.28 -12.85
N LYS A 85 2.52 -8.71 -13.79
CA LYS A 85 3.99 -8.77 -13.75
C LYS A 85 4.57 -8.07 -12.52
N TYR A 86 4.00 -6.94 -12.14
CA TYR A 86 4.42 -6.22 -10.94
C TYR A 86 4.03 -6.97 -9.67
N ASP A 87 2.83 -7.54 -9.62
CA ASP A 87 2.38 -8.40 -8.52
C ASP A 87 3.36 -9.59 -8.33
N GLN A 88 3.69 -10.30 -9.43
CA GLN A 88 4.67 -11.40 -9.40
C GLN A 88 6.03 -10.98 -8.83
N LEU A 89 6.48 -9.77 -9.16
CA LEU A 89 7.72 -9.23 -8.65
C LEU A 89 7.63 -8.91 -7.15
N LEU A 90 6.51 -8.38 -6.68
CA LEU A 90 6.28 -8.14 -5.25
C LEU A 90 6.26 -9.46 -4.46
N GLU A 91 5.60 -10.49 -4.99
CA GLU A 91 5.57 -11.84 -4.41
C GLU A 91 6.98 -12.46 -4.35
N ASP A 92 7.79 -12.29 -5.39
CA ASP A 92 9.19 -12.75 -5.40
C ASP A 92 10.05 -12.08 -4.32
N MET A 93 9.75 -10.82 -3.98
CA MET A 93 10.36 -10.12 -2.85
C MET A 93 9.83 -10.55 -1.47
N GLY A 94 8.89 -11.50 -1.43
CA GLY A 94 8.27 -11.98 -0.19
C GLY A 94 7.21 -11.04 0.35
N ILE A 95 6.55 -10.26 -0.50
CA ILE A 95 5.39 -9.43 -0.16
C ILE A 95 4.12 -10.24 -0.42
N ILE A 96 3.25 -10.32 0.58
CA ILE A 96 1.96 -11.02 0.50
C ILE A 96 0.94 -10.07 -0.13
N ILE A 97 0.36 -10.47 -1.25
CA ILE A 97 -0.63 -9.65 -1.96
C ILE A 97 -2.04 -10.05 -1.53
N GLU A 98 -2.76 -9.10 -0.95
CA GLU A 98 -4.16 -9.22 -0.60
C GLU A 98 -5.02 -8.47 -1.62
N LYS A 99 -5.81 -9.21 -2.41
CA LYS A 99 -6.64 -8.62 -3.47
C LYS A 99 -8.05 -8.32 -2.98
N GLY A 100 -8.46 -7.06 -3.05
CA GLY A 100 -9.84 -6.61 -2.93
C GLY A 100 -10.68 -7.01 -4.14
N ASN A 101 -11.98 -6.78 -4.06
CA ASN A 101 -12.92 -7.02 -5.13
C ASN A 101 -13.48 -5.71 -5.68
N PHE A 102 -13.66 -5.64 -7.01
CA PHE A 102 -14.47 -4.60 -7.62
C PHE A 102 -15.92 -5.08 -7.73
N LYS A 103 -16.85 -4.17 -7.41
CA LYS A 103 -18.27 -4.34 -7.73
C LYS A 103 -18.70 -3.28 -8.73
N GLU A 104 -19.47 -3.68 -9.73
CA GLU A 104 -20.13 -2.71 -10.58
C GLU A 104 -21.28 -2.06 -9.81
N MET A 105 -21.22 -0.75 -9.69
CA MET A 105 -22.33 0.05 -9.17
C MET A 105 -23.01 0.77 -10.32
N SER A 106 -24.31 0.57 -10.44
CA SER A 106 -25.14 1.34 -11.35
C SER A 106 -25.44 2.71 -10.71
N LEU A 107 -24.97 3.75 -11.35
CA LEU A 107 -25.14 5.14 -10.93
C LEU A 107 -26.02 5.87 -11.96
N ARG A 108 -26.68 6.95 -11.48
CA ARG A 108 -27.39 7.89 -12.34
C ARG A 108 -26.69 9.23 -12.32
N CYS A 109 -26.50 9.83 -13.49
CA CYS A 109 -25.99 11.19 -13.57
C CYS A 109 -27.00 12.16 -12.93
N PRO A 110 -26.61 12.99 -11.96
CA PRO A 110 -27.54 13.92 -11.31
C PRO A 110 -28.09 15.01 -12.27
N ASN A 111 -27.37 15.30 -13.35
CA ASN A 111 -27.76 16.34 -14.29
C ASN A 111 -28.66 15.84 -15.44
N CYS A 112 -28.41 14.65 -15.97
CA CYS A 112 -29.15 14.14 -17.14
C CYS A 112 -29.86 12.80 -16.90
N ASN A 113 -29.84 12.28 -15.67
CA ASN A 113 -30.45 11.02 -15.25
C ASN A 113 -29.97 9.76 -16.01
N PHE A 114 -28.92 9.90 -16.84
CA PHE A 114 -28.32 8.79 -17.58
C PHE A 114 -27.78 7.72 -16.64
N LYS A 115 -28.17 6.48 -16.84
CA LYS A 115 -27.66 5.32 -16.08
C LYS A 115 -26.32 4.88 -16.66
N TYR A 116 -25.30 4.74 -15.79
CA TYR A 116 -24.01 4.18 -16.15
C TYR A 116 -23.46 3.29 -15.04
N ASN A 117 -22.71 2.27 -15.42
CA ASN A 117 -22.03 1.39 -14.48
C ASN A 117 -20.62 1.91 -14.24
N LYS A 118 -20.26 2.02 -12.97
CA LYS A 118 -18.91 2.37 -12.52
C LYS A 118 -18.35 1.25 -11.66
N PRO A 119 -17.19 0.68 -11.99
CA PRO A 119 -16.51 -0.21 -11.08
C PRO A 119 -16.06 0.59 -9.87
N VAL A 120 -16.47 0.16 -8.69
CA VAL A 120 -16.07 0.72 -7.41
C VAL A 120 -15.30 -0.36 -6.66
N GLU A 121 -14.09 0.00 -6.25
CA GLU A 121 -13.30 -0.84 -5.39
C GLU A 121 -14.02 -0.99 -4.04
N LYS A 122 -13.99 -2.19 -3.52
CA LYS A 122 -14.63 -2.55 -2.25
C LYS A 122 -13.72 -3.46 -1.45
N GLN A 123 -13.79 -3.31 -0.13
CA GLN A 123 -13.19 -4.21 0.86
C GLN A 123 -11.68 -4.01 1.14
N THR A 124 -10.92 -3.18 0.42
CA THR A 124 -9.49 -3.02 0.71
C THR A 124 -9.27 -2.48 2.11
N ASP A 125 -9.95 -1.38 2.48
CA ASP A 125 -9.83 -0.76 3.81
C ASP A 125 -10.28 -1.70 4.91
N ILE A 126 -11.38 -2.44 4.68
CA ILE A 126 -11.88 -3.46 5.61
C ILE A 126 -10.84 -4.58 5.76
N LYS A 127 -10.22 -5.02 4.67
CA LYS A 127 -9.17 -6.05 4.72
C LYS A 127 -7.95 -5.59 5.51
N ILE A 128 -7.52 -4.33 5.33
CA ILE A 128 -6.44 -3.73 6.11
C ILE A 128 -6.81 -3.73 7.60
N ALA A 129 -8.02 -3.26 7.92
CA ALA A 129 -8.51 -3.19 9.29
C ALA A 129 -8.61 -4.57 9.95
N VAL A 130 -9.14 -5.56 9.24
CA VAL A 130 -9.25 -6.95 9.72
C VAL A 130 -7.86 -7.56 9.90
N LYS A 131 -6.95 -7.38 8.92
CA LYS A 131 -5.59 -7.91 9.00
C LYS A 131 -4.78 -7.29 10.14
N LEU A 132 -4.96 -5.99 10.41
CA LEU A 132 -4.38 -5.33 11.58
C LEU A 132 -4.79 -6.05 12.88
N LEU A 133 -6.09 -6.28 13.08
CA LEU A 133 -6.59 -6.94 14.28
C LEU A 133 -6.18 -8.41 14.34
N GLU A 134 -6.16 -9.13 13.22
CA GLU A 134 -5.73 -10.52 13.12
C GLU A 134 -4.26 -10.69 13.55
N ILE A 135 -3.35 -9.89 13.00
CA ILE A 135 -1.92 -9.92 13.34
C ILE A 135 -1.71 -9.68 14.83
N LEU A 136 -2.42 -8.70 15.40
CA LEU A 136 -2.31 -8.37 16.81
C LEU A 136 -2.90 -9.46 17.72
N TYR A 137 -4.07 -9.99 17.35
CA TYR A 137 -4.75 -11.05 18.09
C TYR A 137 -3.94 -12.35 18.13
N LEU A 138 -3.37 -12.74 17.00
CA LEU A 138 -2.54 -13.94 16.88
C LEU A 138 -1.11 -13.75 17.43
N GLY A 139 -0.75 -12.53 17.84
CA GLY A 139 0.59 -12.24 18.34
C GLY A 139 1.69 -12.36 17.28
N ILE A 140 1.34 -12.23 16.00
CA ILE A 140 2.27 -12.40 14.86
C ILE A 140 3.36 -11.34 14.89
N SER A 141 3.02 -10.11 15.30
CA SER A 141 3.97 -9.00 15.39
C SER A 141 3.73 -8.11 16.61
N ASP A 142 4.78 -7.39 17.02
CA ASP A 142 4.77 -6.47 18.14
C ASP A 142 4.59 -5.01 17.71
N VAL A 143 5.01 -4.73 16.47
CA VAL A 143 4.93 -3.41 15.86
C VAL A 143 4.28 -3.55 14.49
N ILE A 144 3.26 -2.74 14.23
CA ILE A 144 2.58 -2.73 12.93
C ILE A 144 2.80 -1.37 12.28
N PHE A 145 3.33 -1.39 11.06
CA PHE A 145 3.40 -0.21 10.20
C PHE A 145 2.23 -0.23 9.22
N ILE A 146 1.46 0.85 9.17
CA ILE A 146 0.39 1.06 8.21
C ILE A 146 0.85 2.18 7.26
N ILE A 147 1.00 1.85 5.98
CA ILE A 147 1.38 2.83 4.95
C ILE A 147 0.10 3.24 4.21
N SER A 148 -0.57 4.24 4.74
CA SER A 148 -1.78 4.85 4.18
C SER A 148 -2.00 6.25 4.75
N GLY A 149 -2.72 7.09 4.04
CA GLY A 149 -3.23 8.38 4.53
C GLY A 149 -4.75 8.37 4.66
N ASP A 150 -5.39 7.19 4.58
CA ASP A 150 -6.83 7.06 4.62
C ASP A 150 -7.36 7.11 6.05
N THR A 151 -8.23 8.09 6.32
CA THR A 151 -8.86 8.29 7.63
C THR A 151 -9.86 7.20 8.00
N ASP A 152 -10.37 6.43 7.04
CA ASP A 152 -11.30 5.33 7.29
C ASP A 152 -10.65 4.20 8.11
N LEU A 153 -9.32 4.16 8.17
CA LEU A 153 -8.57 3.24 9.03
C LEU A 153 -8.50 3.69 10.51
N THR A 154 -8.84 4.95 10.83
CA THR A 154 -8.76 5.52 12.19
C THR A 154 -9.53 4.70 13.24
N PRO A 155 -10.78 4.25 12.97
CA PRO A 155 -11.52 3.43 13.94
C PRO A 155 -10.85 2.10 14.27
N ALA A 156 -10.23 1.46 13.25
CA ALA A 156 -9.52 0.20 13.44
C ALA A 156 -8.26 0.38 14.29
N ILE A 157 -7.46 1.44 14.02
CA ILE A 157 -6.27 1.79 14.80
C ILE A 157 -6.65 2.07 16.25
N LYS A 158 -7.69 2.88 16.47
CA LYS A 158 -8.17 3.21 17.81
C LYS A 158 -8.62 1.97 18.60
N SER A 159 -9.35 1.07 17.94
CA SER A 159 -9.80 -0.18 18.55
C SER A 159 -8.62 -1.10 18.87
N ALA A 160 -7.65 -1.23 17.95
CA ALA A 160 -6.46 -2.03 18.14
C ALA A 160 -5.64 -1.53 19.35
N LYS A 161 -5.40 -0.24 19.47
CA LYS A 161 -4.67 0.36 20.62
C LYS A 161 -5.40 0.21 21.94
N LYS A 162 -6.73 0.24 21.94
CA LYS A 162 -7.54 0.03 23.15
C LYS A 162 -7.39 -1.42 23.66
N ILE A 163 -7.34 -2.39 22.74
CA ILE A 163 -7.32 -3.83 23.06
C ILE A 163 -5.88 -4.31 23.34
N PHE A 164 -4.92 -3.92 22.51
CA PHE A 164 -3.54 -4.41 22.52
C PHE A 164 -2.55 -3.33 23.01
N LYS A 165 -2.58 -3.04 24.30
CA LYS A 165 -1.84 -1.93 24.93
C LYS A 165 -0.31 -2.08 24.89
N ASP A 166 0.18 -3.30 24.74
CA ASP A 166 1.61 -3.66 24.66
C ASP A 166 2.18 -3.62 23.23
N LYS A 167 1.31 -3.42 22.24
CA LYS A 167 1.67 -3.36 20.82
C LYS A 167 1.75 -1.91 20.33
N LEU A 168 2.56 -1.68 19.29
CA LEU A 168 2.74 -0.36 18.71
C LEU A 168 2.20 -0.30 17.28
N ILE A 169 1.48 0.78 16.98
CA ILE A 169 0.98 1.07 15.66
C ILE A 169 1.65 2.34 15.13
N VAL A 170 2.37 2.18 14.04
CA VAL A 170 3.10 3.25 13.35
C VAL A 170 2.41 3.54 12.03
N VAL A 171 2.10 4.79 11.75
CA VAL A 171 1.52 5.19 10.46
C VAL A 171 2.57 5.90 9.62
N VAL A 172 2.63 5.57 8.34
CA VAL A 172 3.42 6.28 7.33
C VAL A 172 2.46 6.90 6.34
N ILE A 173 2.36 8.21 6.33
CA ILE A 173 1.45 8.96 5.45
C ILE A 173 2.16 9.25 4.12
N PRO A 174 1.69 8.69 2.98
CA PRO A 174 2.25 8.95 1.67
C PRO A 174 2.08 10.41 1.25
N TYR A 175 2.97 10.90 0.36
CA TYR A 175 2.94 12.26 -0.16
C TYR A 175 1.55 12.65 -0.71
N GLY A 176 1.16 13.89 -0.44
CA GLY A 176 -0.11 14.47 -0.90
C GLY A 176 -1.32 14.12 -0.03
N ASN A 177 -1.14 13.25 0.97
CA ASN A 177 -2.15 12.98 1.97
C ASN A 177 -1.85 13.78 3.25
N ARG A 178 -2.91 14.17 3.94
CA ARG A 178 -2.83 14.82 5.26
C ARG A 178 -3.92 14.21 6.12
N SER A 179 -3.55 13.71 7.28
CA SER A 179 -4.50 13.15 8.23
C SER A 179 -4.04 13.45 9.64
N GLU A 180 -4.63 14.46 10.23
CA GLU A 180 -4.40 14.79 11.64
C GLU A 180 -5.03 13.73 12.56
N GLU A 181 -6.10 13.06 12.11
CA GLU A 181 -6.71 11.97 12.85
C GLU A 181 -5.79 10.77 12.99
N LEU A 182 -5.17 10.31 11.88
CA LEU A 182 -4.21 9.21 11.93
C LEU A 182 -2.98 9.58 12.78
N LYS A 183 -2.49 10.82 12.68
CA LYS A 183 -1.38 11.29 13.51
C LYS A 183 -1.69 11.24 15.00
N LYS A 184 -2.92 11.61 15.38
CA LYS A 184 -3.38 11.62 16.77
C LYS A 184 -3.54 10.21 17.34
N GLU A 185 -4.06 9.29 16.54
CA GLU A 185 -4.39 7.94 17.02
C GLU A 185 -3.20 6.97 16.95
N ALA A 186 -2.23 7.15 16.03
CA ALA A 186 -1.04 6.32 15.95
C ALA A 186 -0.09 6.55 17.16
N ASP A 187 0.73 5.55 17.49
CA ASP A 187 1.80 5.71 18.48
C ASP A 187 2.97 6.51 17.91
N PHE A 188 3.20 6.38 16.61
CA PHE A 188 4.18 7.15 15.83
C PHE A 188 3.65 7.41 14.44
N CYS A 189 3.99 8.55 13.89
CA CYS A 189 3.59 8.93 12.55
C CYS A 189 4.79 9.49 11.76
N TYR A 190 4.95 8.96 10.57
CA TYR A 190 5.91 9.44 9.58
C TYR A 190 5.17 10.06 8.41
N SER A 191 5.77 11.06 7.77
CA SER A 191 5.37 11.54 6.46
C SER A 191 6.39 11.07 5.43
N LEU A 192 5.95 10.57 4.29
CA LEU A 192 6.80 10.17 3.17
C LEU A 192 6.94 11.35 2.18
N PRO A 193 8.06 12.09 2.18
CA PRO A 193 8.22 13.25 1.30
C PRO A 193 8.46 12.82 -0.15
N ALA A 194 8.05 13.66 -1.11
CA ALA A 194 8.14 13.36 -2.55
C ALA A 194 9.52 12.91 -3.02
N LYS A 195 10.59 13.56 -2.53
CA LYS A 195 11.98 13.23 -2.91
C LYS A 195 12.40 11.80 -2.57
N VAL A 196 11.73 11.17 -1.62
CA VAL A 196 12.06 9.82 -1.17
C VAL A 196 11.63 8.77 -2.19
N TYR A 197 10.63 9.06 -3.03
CA TYR A 197 10.12 8.10 -4.01
C TYR A 197 11.16 7.69 -5.06
N SER A 198 12.08 8.59 -5.44
CA SER A 198 13.16 8.26 -6.37
C SER A 198 14.24 7.36 -5.79
N ASN A 199 14.35 7.29 -4.45
CA ASN A 199 15.39 6.51 -3.76
C ASN A 199 15.05 5.02 -3.68
N TYR A 200 13.78 4.66 -3.87
CA TYR A 200 13.29 3.28 -3.71
C TYR A 200 12.70 2.76 -5.02
N LEU A 201 13.48 2.80 -6.08
CA LEU A 201 13.10 2.19 -7.37
C LEU A 201 13.74 0.80 -7.50
N LEU A 202 13.02 -0.10 -8.14
CA LEU A 202 13.54 -1.41 -8.47
C LEU A 202 14.55 -1.32 -9.61
N PRO A 203 15.53 -2.25 -9.70
CA PRO A 203 16.43 -2.34 -10.84
C PRO A 203 15.65 -2.64 -12.12
N ASN A 204 16.21 -2.26 -13.26
CA ASN A 204 15.64 -2.55 -14.57
C ASN A 204 16.70 -3.18 -15.47
N PRO A 205 16.58 -4.46 -15.83
CA PRO A 205 15.52 -5.38 -15.40
C PRO A 205 15.62 -5.80 -13.93
N TYR A 206 14.48 -6.19 -13.34
CA TYR A 206 14.46 -6.94 -12.10
C TYR A 206 14.64 -8.43 -12.41
N VAL A 207 15.52 -9.11 -11.68
CA VAL A 207 15.79 -10.54 -11.86
C VAL A 207 15.09 -11.30 -10.73
N LEU A 208 14.09 -12.11 -11.07
CA LEU A 208 13.40 -12.98 -10.11
C LEU A 208 14.34 -14.06 -9.56
N LYS A 209 14.01 -14.67 -8.44
CA LYS A 209 14.77 -15.77 -7.81
C LYS A 209 15.01 -16.97 -8.74
N ASN A 210 14.10 -17.19 -9.69
CA ASN A 210 14.23 -18.24 -10.71
C ASN A 210 15.08 -17.84 -11.94
N GLY A 211 15.68 -16.63 -11.93
CA GLY A 211 16.50 -16.09 -13.01
C GLY A 211 15.73 -15.39 -14.14
N TYR A 212 14.39 -15.40 -14.12
CA TYR A 212 13.60 -14.69 -15.12
C TYR A 212 13.71 -13.17 -14.94
N LYS A 213 13.82 -12.43 -16.05
CA LYS A 213 13.96 -10.97 -16.05
C LYS A 213 12.64 -10.29 -16.35
N ILE A 214 12.21 -9.40 -15.46
CA ILE A 214 11.05 -8.53 -15.67
C ILE A 214 11.54 -7.10 -15.92
N TYR A 215 11.16 -6.57 -17.08
CA TYR A 215 11.51 -5.21 -17.49
C TYR A 215 10.45 -4.22 -17.03
N LYS A 216 10.93 -3.05 -16.57
CA LYS A 216 10.03 -1.93 -16.25
C LYS A 216 9.26 -1.54 -17.51
N PRO A 217 7.92 -1.39 -17.42
CA PRO A 217 7.13 -0.87 -18.52
C PRO A 217 7.56 0.56 -18.94
N GLU A 218 7.60 0.86 -20.24
CA GLU A 218 8.12 2.14 -20.77
C GLU A 218 7.46 3.39 -20.16
N ASN A 219 6.18 3.29 -19.79
CA ASN A 219 5.40 4.40 -19.26
C ASN A 219 5.32 4.45 -17.72
N TRP A 220 6.28 3.79 -17.04
CA TRP A 220 6.31 3.72 -15.57
C TRP A 220 7.45 4.55 -14.98
#